data_4b28f3f8972cd46bb6bb3036eb99c496
#
_entry.id   4b28f3f8972cd46bb6bb3036eb99c496
#
_cell.length_a   1.000
_cell.length_b   1.000
_cell.length_c   1.000
_cell.angle_alpha   90.00
_cell.angle_beta   90.00
_cell.angle_gamma   90.00
#
_symmetry.space_group_name_H-M   'P 1'
#
loop_
_entity.id
_entity.type
_entity.pdbx_description
1 polymer ?
#
loop_
_entity_poly.entity_id
_entity_poly.type
_entity_poly.pdbx_seq_one_letter_code
_entity_poly.pdbx_strand_id
1 'polypeptide(L)'
;MAQERRYTVAFANLTEEPGVTLEGTGFTGREVREGFALAARRHPIDLVFYDNQRDNARALANAEDAIAKRVDLYVLYHRDPATNAAIVDKLKRAGIPVIALNHAAGGTPLYTIDNVAAGRMAGEALGDFAARNWRAQNKIVAVLGPLGAQAEGIPERVQGVTEGLKRQLPSTRVVMLDTQGNPAQVAALLGKLLSAQPTAKILVATTDDQTALAPKAALESAGRLQDGAIVSHGVDRSIHGGINEKKELDPNTRGSIVIGSVAFYLDRAGYSVLPMALGMLQGQTLPPRTTVDHRLVTAANVFTEYPPYDMN
;
A
#
# COMPACT_ATOMS: atom_id res chain seq x y z
N MET A 1 -31.47 29.80 -2.23
CA MET A 1 -30.64 28.69 -1.77
C MET A 1 -29.30 29.25 -1.39
N ALA A 2 -28.84 29.11 -0.15
CA ALA A 2 -27.51 29.55 0.25
C ALA A 2 -26.49 28.71 -0.53
N GLN A 3 -25.56 29.35 -1.20
CA GLN A 3 -24.48 28.66 -1.91
C GLN A 3 -23.65 27.90 -0.87
N GLU A 4 -23.55 26.60 -1.01
CA GLU A 4 -22.75 25.77 -0.10
C GLU A 4 -21.29 26.25 -0.11
N ARG A 5 -20.73 26.54 1.08
CA ARG A 5 -19.34 27.02 1.18
C ARG A 5 -18.40 25.95 0.62
N ARG A 6 -17.63 26.30 -0.39
CA ARG A 6 -16.54 25.46 -0.89
C ARG A 6 -15.24 25.76 -0.14
N TYR A 7 -14.45 24.75 0.09
CA TYR A 7 -13.15 24.85 0.77
C TYR A 7 -12.03 24.58 -0.21
N THR A 8 -10.95 25.34 -0.12
CA THR A 8 -9.73 25.08 -0.88
C THR A 8 -8.78 24.22 -0.04
N VAL A 9 -8.54 22.99 -0.47
CA VAL A 9 -7.64 22.03 0.19
C VAL A 9 -6.41 21.82 -0.68
N ALA A 10 -5.23 22.06 -0.12
CA ALA A 10 -3.97 21.73 -0.78
C ALA A 10 -3.61 20.25 -0.52
N PHE A 11 -3.21 19.55 -1.56
CA PHE A 11 -2.57 18.25 -1.43
C PHE A 11 -1.14 18.32 -1.95
N ALA A 12 -0.18 18.25 -1.03
CA ALA A 12 1.26 18.22 -1.33
C ALA A 12 1.73 16.76 -1.36
N ASN A 13 1.81 16.23 -2.55
CA ASN A 13 2.19 14.85 -2.83
C ASN A 13 3.70 14.65 -2.63
N LEU A 14 4.10 13.45 -2.20
CA LEU A 14 5.51 13.11 -1.99
C LEU A 14 6.31 13.26 -3.28
N THR A 15 5.82 12.65 -4.36
CA THR A 15 6.37 12.80 -5.71
C THR A 15 5.39 12.29 -6.76
N GLU A 16 5.39 12.92 -7.91
CA GLU A 16 4.68 12.46 -9.12
C GLU A 16 5.66 12.01 -10.22
N GLU A 17 6.92 11.80 -9.86
CA GLU A 17 7.97 11.35 -10.76
C GLU A 17 7.60 10.01 -11.40
N PRO A 18 7.61 9.91 -12.75
CA PRO A 18 7.28 8.67 -13.44
C PRO A 18 8.17 7.50 -13.00
N GLY A 19 7.55 6.34 -12.76
CA GLY A 19 8.26 5.11 -12.37
C GLY A 19 8.69 5.05 -10.90
N VAL A 20 8.46 6.12 -10.12
CA VAL A 20 8.68 6.07 -8.66
C VAL A 20 7.43 5.56 -7.98
N THR A 21 7.57 4.47 -7.24
CA THR A 21 6.50 3.87 -6.46
C THR A 21 6.58 4.25 -4.99
N LEU A 22 5.45 4.15 -4.30
CA LEU A 22 5.26 4.67 -2.95
C LEU A 22 5.06 3.53 -1.95
N GLU A 23 5.54 3.71 -0.73
CA GLU A 23 5.26 2.87 0.44
C GLU A 23 5.58 1.37 0.23
N GLY A 24 6.56 1.06 -0.62
CA GLY A 24 6.91 -0.33 -0.96
C GLY A 24 5.74 -1.07 -1.63
N THR A 25 5.00 -0.37 -2.48
CA THR A 25 3.92 -0.91 -3.33
C THR A 25 4.18 -0.56 -4.79
N GLY A 26 3.31 -1.00 -5.70
CA GLY A 26 3.37 -0.58 -7.11
C GLY A 26 2.66 0.74 -7.42
N PHE A 27 2.05 1.39 -6.43
CA PHE A 27 1.36 2.67 -6.64
C PHE A 27 2.31 3.82 -6.88
N THR A 28 1.98 4.66 -7.84
CA THR A 28 2.70 5.91 -8.16
C THR A 28 2.03 7.11 -7.51
N GLY A 29 2.79 8.20 -7.34
CA GLY A 29 2.22 9.45 -6.84
C GLY A 29 1.13 10.02 -7.73
N ARG A 30 1.21 9.78 -9.04
CA ARG A 30 0.17 10.19 -9.99
C ARG A 30 -1.16 9.50 -9.72
N GLU A 31 -1.16 8.19 -9.44
CA GLU A 31 -2.37 7.44 -9.09
C GLU A 31 -2.99 7.97 -7.77
N VAL A 32 -2.16 8.30 -6.78
CA VAL A 32 -2.64 8.92 -5.54
C VAL A 32 -3.29 10.27 -5.82
N ARG A 33 -2.67 11.13 -6.63
CA ARG A 33 -3.24 12.43 -7.04
C ARG A 33 -4.58 12.27 -7.76
N GLU A 34 -4.64 11.36 -8.71
CA GLU A 34 -5.88 11.07 -9.46
C GLU A 34 -7.00 10.62 -8.52
N GLY A 35 -6.68 9.76 -7.55
CA GLY A 35 -7.62 9.33 -6.51
C GLY A 35 -8.15 10.51 -5.66
N PHE A 36 -7.29 11.45 -5.28
CA PHE A 36 -7.72 12.68 -4.60
C PHE A 36 -8.64 13.53 -5.49
N ALA A 37 -8.29 13.69 -6.76
CA ALA A 37 -9.12 14.45 -7.71
C ALA A 37 -10.51 13.83 -7.91
N LEU A 38 -10.59 12.50 -7.99
CA LEU A 38 -11.86 11.79 -8.08
C LEU A 38 -12.68 11.92 -6.80
N ALA A 39 -12.06 11.73 -5.64
CA ALA A 39 -12.73 11.86 -4.35
C ALA A 39 -13.30 13.27 -4.12
N ALA A 40 -12.57 14.31 -4.54
CA ALA A 40 -13.00 15.70 -4.37
C ALA A 40 -14.31 16.04 -5.10
N ARG A 41 -14.64 15.32 -6.18
CA ARG A 41 -15.90 15.52 -6.92
C ARG A 41 -17.15 15.28 -6.06
N ARG A 42 -17.02 14.55 -4.96
CA ARG A 42 -18.12 14.21 -4.04
C ARG A 42 -18.28 15.20 -2.89
N HIS A 43 -17.44 16.20 -2.83
CA HIS A 43 -17.34 17.11 -1.70
C HIS A 43 -17.28 18.58 -2.16
N PRO A 44 -17.70 19.54 -1.34
CA PRO A 44 -17.54 20.97 -1.64
C PRO A 44 -16.07 21.39 -1.44
N ILE A 45 -15.16 20.75 -2.16
CA ILE A 45 -13.71 20.95 -2.09
C ILE A 45 -13.18 21.29 -3.47
N ASP A 46 -12.35 22.33 -3.51
CA ASP A 46 -11.47 22.64 -4.63
C ASP A 46 -10.04 22.27 -4.26
N LEU A 47 -9.39 21.38 -5.05
CA LEU A 47 -8.03 20.93 -4.75
C LEU A 47 -6.98 21.80 -5.42
N VAL A 48 -5.94 22.11 -4.65
CA VAL A 48 -4.66 22.63 -5.16
C VAL A 48 -3.62 21.55 -4.99
N PHE A 49 -2.98 21.15 -6.09
CA PHE A 49 -1.97 20.09 -6.09
C PHE A 49 -0.56 20.65 -6.08
N TYR A 50 0.29 20.03 -5.26
CA TYR A 50 1.73 20.24 -5.23
C TYR A 50 2.45 18.92 -5.36
N ASP A 51 3.59 18.94 -6.04
CA ASP A 51 4.55 17.84 -6.09
C ASP A 51 5.80 18.25 -5.29
N ASN A 52 6.08 17.56 -4.20
CA ASN A 52 7.25 17.81 -3.37
C ASN A 52 8.55 17.26 -3.99
N GLN A 53 8.45 16.40 -5.00
CA GLN A 53 9.59 15.82 -5.74
C GLN A 53 10.61 15.11 -4.82
N ARG A 54 10.19 14.65 -3.65
CA ARG A 54 11.07 14.10 -2.59
C ARG A 54 12.17 15.07 -2.16
N ASP A 55 11.96 16.36 -2.37
CA ASP A 55 12.90 17.43 -2.08
C ASP A 55 12.41 18.32 -0.94
N ASN A 56 13.23 18.49 0.09
CA ASN A 56 12.88 19.22 1.30
C ASN A 56 12.65 20.72 1.03
N ALA A 57 13.47 21.34 0.18
CA ALA A 57 13.34 22.75 -0.15
C ALA A 57 12.07 22.98 -0.98
N ARG A 58 11.76 22.08 -1.91
CA ARG A 58 10.53 22.13 -2.70
C ARG A 58 9.29 21.97 -1.81
N ALA A 59 9.31 21.04 -0.86
CA ALA A 59 8.21 20.82 0.07
C ALA A 59 7.93 22.08 0.91
N LEU A 60 8.97 22.77 1.40
CA LEU A 60 8.86 24.03 2.10
C LEU A 60 8.30 25.13 1.20
N ALA A 61 8.79 25.28 -0.03
CA ALA A 61 8.31 26.27 -0.99
C ALA A 61 6.84 26.06 -1.36
N ASN A 62 6.41 24.80 -1.51
CA ASN A 62 5.02 24.45 -1.77
C ASN A 62 4.10 24.88 -0.61
N ALA A 63 4.54 24.69 0.64
CA ALA A 63 3.79 25.14 1.80
C ALA A 63 3.69 26.67 1.86
N GLU A 64 4.74 27.39 1.51
CA GLU A 64 4.75 28.86 1.43
C GLU A 64 3.79 29.38 0.35
N ASP A 65 3.76 28.76 -0.81
CA ASP A 65 2.81 29.08 -1.89
C ASP A 65 1.35 28.80 -1.46
N ALA A 66 1.10 27.71 -0.75
CA ALA A 66 -0.22 27.39 -0.21
C ALA A 66 -0.68 28.45 0.82
N ILE A 67 0.23 28.94 1.67
CA ILE A 67 -0.04 30.05 2.59
C ILE A 67 -0.40 31.32 1.82
N ALA A 68 0.36 31.67 0.79
CA ALA A 68 0.10 32.83 -0.06
C ALA A 68 -1.26 32.74 -0.76
N LYS A 69 -1.67 31.54 -1.18
CA LYS A 69 -2.98 31.24 -1.77
C LYS A 69 -4.12 31.16 -0.75
N ARG A 70 -3.81 31.22 0.55
CA ARG A 70 -4.80 31.15 1.63
C ARG A 70 -5.69 29.92 1.55
N VAL A 71 -5.09 28.74 1.34
CA VAL A 71 -5.84 27.48 1.37
C VAL A 71 -6.48 27.26 2.75
N ASP A 72 -7.63 26.61 2.81
CA ASP A 72 -8.34 26.34 4.05
C ASP A 72 -7.70 25.21 4.87
N LEU A 73 -7.07 24.21 4.20
CA LEU A 73 -6.40 23.08 4.83
C LEU A 73 -5.29 22.56 3.92
N TYR A 74 -4.26 21.95 4.54
CA TYR A 74 -3.12 21.38 3.86
C TYR A 74 -2.98 19.89 4.18
N VAL A 75 -2.96 19.02 3.18
CA VAL A 75 -2.62 17.60 3.29
C VAL A 75 -1.16 17.43 2.93
N LEU A 76 -0.35 16.99 3.90
CA LEU A 76 1.09 16.86 3.75
C LEU A 76 1.51 15.40 3.57
N TYR A 77 2.05 15.07 2.42
CA TYR A 77 2.71 13.80 2.15
C TYR A 77 4.19 14.05 1.85
N HIS A 78 5.01 13.96 2.87
CA HIS A 78 6.47 14.12 2.78
C HIS A 78 7.16 13.31 3.88
N ARG A 79 8.39 12.85 3.64
CA ARG A 79 9.04 11.85 4.51
C ARG A 79 9.93 12.45 5.59
N ASP A 80 10.63 13.53 5.30
CA ASP A 80 11.63 14.09 6.23
C ASP A 80 10.99 14.70 7.47
N PRO A 81 11.26 14.17 8.68
CA PRO A 81 10.59 14.63 9.90
C PRO A 81 10.87 16.09 10.24
N ALA A 82 12.10 16.56 9.99
CA ALA A 82 12.49 17.95 10.30
C ALA A 82 11.79 18.93 9.36
N THR A 83 11.75 18.60 8.07
CA THR A 83 11.00 19.39 7.07
C THR A 83 9.51 19.39 7.37
N ASN A 84 8.93 18.22 7.73
CA ASN A 84 7.53 18.11 8.11
C ASN A 84 7.19 19.01 9.32
N ALA A 85 8.02 19.00 10.35
CA ALA A 85 7.85 19.88 11.50
C ALA A 85 7.89 21.37 11.13
N ALA A 86 8.86 21.76 10.29
CA ALA A 86 8.99 23.14 9.82
C ALA A 86 7.77 23.59 8.98
N ILE A 87 7.27 22.71 8.11
CA ILE A 87 6.05 22.97 7.31
C ILE A 87 4.84 23.17 8.22
N VAL A 88 4.63 22.26 9.18
CA VAL A 88 3.51 22.34 10.12
C VAL A 88 3.57 23.63 10.95
N ASP A 89 4.75 24.04 11.42
CA ASP A 89 4.92 25.27 12.17
C ASP A 89 4.57 26.52 11.34
N LYS A 90 4.97 26.55 10.07
CA LYS A 90 4.63 27.65 9.15
C LYS A 90 3.11 27.75 8.92
N LEU A 91 2.48 26.62 8.59
CA LEU A 91 1.05 26.53 8.31
C LEU A 91 0.22 26.89 9.55
N LYS A 92 0.61 26.40 10.74
CA LYS A 92 -0.02 26.69 12.01
C LYS A 92 0.00 28.20 12.32
N ARG A 93 1.14 28.87 12.09
CA ARG A 93 1.24 30.33 12.27
C ARG A 93 0.33 31.10 11.30
N ALA A 94 0.07 30.53 10.12
CA ALA A 94 -0.86 31.09 9.14
C ALA A 94 -2.34 30.70 9.42
N GLY A 95 -2.61 29.91 10.47
CA GLY A 95 -3.96 29.46 10.81
C GLY A 95 -4.49 28.36 9.89
N ILE A 96 -3.62 27.66 9.14
CA ILE A 96 -3.99 26.61 8.21
C ILE A 96 -3.79 25.25 8.90
N PRO A 97 -4.87 24.47 9.13
CA PRO A 97 -4.77 23.12 9.68
C PRO A 97 -4.11 22.15 8.71
N VAL A 98 -3.47 21.11 9.28
CA VAL A 98 -2.72 20.12 8.51
C VAL A 98 -3.21 18.71 8.85
N ILE A 99 -3.34 17.86 7.82
CA ILE A 99 -3.45 16.41 7.95
C ILE A 99 -2.20 15.81 7.32
N ALA A 100 -1.50 14.96 8.07
CA ALA A 100 -0.36 14.21 7.56
C ALA A 100 -0.83 12.92 6.86
N LEU A 101 -0.22 12.59 5.74
CA LEU A 101 -0.46 11.36 4.99
C LEU A 101 0.78 10.45 5.06
N ASN A 102 0.61 9.23 5.54
CA ASN A 102 1.60 8.17 5.72
C ASN A 102 2.76 8.47 6.68
N HIS A 103 3.27 9.68 6.71
CA HIS A 103 4.41 10.07 7.55
C HIS A 103 4.01 11.16 8.55
N ALA A 104 4.30 10.94 9.82
CA ALA A 104 3.93 11.86 10.89
C ALA A 104 4.52 13.26 10.70
N ALA A 105 3.75 14.27 11.06
CA ALA A 105 4.13 15.67 10.94
C ALA A 105 3.67 16.46 12.17
N GLY A 106 4.60 16.79 13.07
CA GLY A 106 4.42 17.79 14.13
C GLY A 106 3.19 17.64 15.02
N GLY A 107 2.73 16.43 15.32
CA GLY A 107 1.54 16.19 16.15
C GLY A 107 0.20 16.49 15.47
N THR A 108 0.19 16.66 14.15
CA THR A 108 -1.06 16.77 13.37
C THR A 108 -1.75 15.42 13.23
N PRO A 109 -3.07 15.37 12.96
CA PRO A 109 -3.75 14.12 12.62
C PRO A 109 -3.04 13.40 11.47
N LEU A 110 -2.82 12.11 11.64
CA LEU A 110 -2.13 11.24 10.68
C LEU A 110 -3.09 10.22 10.11
N TYR A 111 -3.20 10.17 8.78
CA TYR A 111 -3.79 9.03 8.06
C TYR A 111 -2.68 8.19 7.46
N THR A 112 -2.61 6.89 7.77
CA THR A 112 -1.47 6.07 7.41
C THR A 112 -1.84 4.59 7.19
N ILE A 113 -1.00 3.90 6.43
CA ILE A 113 -1.01 2.44 6.35
C ILE A 113 -0.53 1.82 7.67
N ASP A 114 -1.00 0.60 7.96
CA ASP A 114 -0.54 -0.24 9.07
C ASP A 114 0.17 -1.47 8.52
N ASN A 115 1.48 -1.36 8.34
CA ASN A 115 2.29 -2.43 7.76
C ASN A 115 2.27 -3.71 8.59
N VAL A 116 2.20 -3.63 9.92
CA VAL A 116 2.11 -4.82 10.78
C VAL A 116 0.76 -5.52 10.59
N ALA A 117 -0.34 -4.75 10.59
CA ALA A 117 -1.67 -5.31 10.38
C ALA A 117 -1.82 -5.92 8.98
N ALA A 118 -1.32 -5.23 7.95
CA ALA A 118 -1.32 -5.74 6.58
C ALA A 118 -0.52 -7.04 6.44
N GLY A 119 0.68 -7.06 6.99
CA GLY A 119 1.52 -8.28 7.00
C GLY A 119 0.86 -9.44 7.74
N ARG A 120 0.24 -9.16 8.90
CA ARG A 120 -0.49 -10.18 9.69
C ARG A 120 -1.62 -10.81 8.89
N MET A 121 -2.39 -10.00 8.18
CA MET A 121 -3.46 -10.46 7.31
C MET A 121 -2.93 -11.39 6.20
N ALA A 122 -1.81 -11.07 5.59
CA ALA A 122 -1.17 -11.93 4.59
C ALA A 122 -0.69 -13.26 5.18
N GLY A 123 -0.06 -13.21 6.35
CA GLY A 123 0.38 -14.42 7.07
C GLY A 123 -0.77 -15.34 7.47
N GLU A 124 -1.85 -14.77 7.99
CA GLU A 124 -3.08 -15.52 8.33
C GLU A 124 -3.71 -16.15 7.08
N ALA A 125 -3.78 -15.42 5.96
CA ALA A 125 -4.32 -15.96 4.71
C ALA A 125 -3.53 -17.15 4.17
N LEU A 126 -2.20 -17.10 4.21
CA LEU A 126 -1.34 -18.23 3.84
C LEU A 126 -1.51 -19.41 4.80
N GLY A 127 -1.59 -19.13 6.10
CA GLY A 127 -1.82 -20.16 7.12
C GLY A 127 -3.14 -20.89 6.94
N ASP A 128 -4.21 -20.14 6.72
CA ASP A 128 -5.55 -20.66 6.48
C ASP A 128 -5.62 -21.48 5.18
N PHE A 129 -4.96 -21.00 4.12
CA PHE A 129 -4.86 -21.74 2.87
C PHE A 129 -4.17 -23.11 3.09
N ALA A 130 -3.04 -23.11 3.77
CA ALA A 130 -2.29 -24.32 4.04
C ALA A 130 -3.05 -25.30 4.95
N ALA A 131 -3.75 -24.79 5.96
CA ALA A 131 -4.56 -25.62 6.84
C ALA A 131 -5.72 -26.31 6.11
N ARG A 132 -6.29 -25.66 5.12
CA ARG A 132 -7.38 -26.21 4.31
C ARG A 132 -6.91 -27.17 3.23
N ASN A 133 -5.82 -26.81 2.52
CA ASN A 133 -5.42 -27.50 1.29
C ASN A 133 -4.23 -28.44 1.48
N TRP A 134 -3.35 -28.19 2.45
CA TRP A 134 -2.07 -28.88 2.60
C TRP A 134 -1.82 -29.38 4.02
N ARG A 135 -2.87 -29.85 4.68
CA ARG A 135 -2.82 -30.25 6.11
C ARG A 135 -1.70 -31.24 6.42
N ALA A 136 -1.55 -32.29 5.61
CA ALA A 136 -0.59 -33.38 5.84
C ALA A 136 0.76 -33.20 5.11
N GLN A 137 0.87 -32.23 4.22
CA GLN A 137 2.06 -32.03 3.41
C GLN A 137 3.14 -31.25 4.19
N ASN A 138 4.40 -31.54 3.89
CA ASN A 138 5.51 -30.70 4.34
C ASN A 138 5.41 -29.32 3.67
N LYS A 139 5.61 -28.26 4.46
CA LYS A 139 5.46 -26.87 4.02
C LYS A 139 6.65 -26.04 4.43
N ILE A 140 7.00 -25.09 3.57
CA ILE A 140 7.98 -24.05 3.85
C ILE A 140 7.34 -22.72 3.47
N VAL A 141 7.61 -21.70 4.26
CA VAL A 141 7.22 -20.31 3.98
C VAL A 141 8.44 -19.54 3.49
N ALA A 142 8.32 -18.88 2.36
CA ALA A 142 9.28 -17.90 1.88
C ALA A 142 8.69 -16.49 2.02
N VAL A 143 9.41 -15.59 2.68
CA VAL A 143 9.13 -14.15 2.66
C VAL A 143 10.10 -13.52 1.66
N LEU A 144 9.57 -12.85 0.65
CA LEU A 144 10.31 -12.44 -0.54
C LEU A 144 10.11 -10.95 -0.82
N GLY A 145 11.18 -10.24 -1.02
CA GLY A 145 11.19 -8.83 -1.38
C GLY A 145 12.49 -8.13 -1.02
N PRO A 146 12.55 -6.79 -1.11
CA PRO A 146 13.67 -5.99 -0.62
C PRO A 146 13.62 -5.93 0.91
N LEU A 147 14.18 -6.94 1.60
CA LEU A 147 14.05 -7.12 3.05
C LEU A 147 15.05 -6.30 3.87
N GLY A 148 15.90 -5.49 3.24
CA GLY A 148 16.89 -4.65 3.91
C GLY A 148 16.27 -3.64 4.88
N ALA A 149 16.99 -3.32 5.96
CA ALA A 149 16.53 -2.40 7.02
C ALA A 149 16.20 -0.97 6.53
N GLN A 150 16.63 -0.60 5.34
CA GLN A 150 16.35 0.72 4.73
C GLN A 150 15.04 0.73 3.91
N ALA A 151 14.39 -0.42 3.74
CA ALA A 151 13.12 -0.52 3.01
C ALA A 151 11.98 -0.10 3.93
N GLU A 152 11.51 1.13 3.78
CA GLU A 152 10.51 1.76 4.64
C GLU A 152 9.20 0.96 4.70
N GLY A 153 8.76 0.66 5.93
CA GLY A 153 7.56 -0.13 6.19
C GLY A 153 7.67 -1.64 5.91
N ILE A 154 8.72 -2.09 5.24
CA ILE A 154 8.93 -3.50 4.90
C ILE A 154 9.27 -4.34 6.14
N PRO A 155 10.15 -3.92 7.06
CA PRO A 155 10.40 -4.68 8.28
C PRO A 155 9.13 -4.94 9.11
N GLU A 156 8.28 -3.93 9.26
CA GLU A 156 7.01 -4.04 9.98
C GLU A 156 6.03 -4.96 9.25
N ARG A 157 6.00 -4.92 7.94
CA ARG A 157 5.19 -5.81 7.09
C ARG A 157 5.63 -7.26 7.26
N VAL A 158 6.94 -7.52 7.22
CA VAL A 158 7.54 -8.85 7.43
C VAL A 158 7.29 -9.36 8.86
N GLN A 159 7.39 -8.49 9.86
CA GLN A 159 7.01 -8.82 11.23
C GLN A 159 5.56 -9.31 11.28
N GLY A 160 4.63 -8.55 10.71
CA GLY A 160 3.22 -8.92 10.65
C GLY A 160 2.99 -10.27 9.97
N VAL A 161 3.61 -10.52 8.82
CA VAL A 161 3.53 -11.82 8.12
C VAL A 161 3.94 -12.96 9.05
N THR A 162 5.06 -12.80 9.74
CA THR A 162 5.57 -13.83 10.66
C THR A 162 4.61 -14.07 11.83
N GLU A 163 4.04 -13.01 12.39
CA GLU A 163 3.05 -13.10 13.47
C GLU A 163 1.77 -13.82 13.01
N GLY A 164 1.24 -13.47 11.82
CA GLY A 164 0.05 -14.09 11.25
C GLY A 164 0.25 -15.57 10.95
N LEU A 165 1.39 -15.91 10.37
CA LEU A 165 1.76 -17.31 10.10
C LEU A 165 1.85 -18.15 11.36
N LYS A 166 2.48 -17.65 12.43
CA LYS A 166 2.67 -18.40 13.67
C LYS A 166 1.37 -18.82 14.33
N ARG A 167 0.28 -18.12 14.09
CA ARG A 167 -1.04 -18.49 14.65
C ARG A 167 -1.55 -19.80 14.07
N GLN A 168 -1.34 -20.05 12.78
CA GLN A 168 -1.85 -21.23 12.07
C GLN A 168 -0.77 -22.30 11.87
N LEU A 169 0.47 -21.89 11.74
CA LEU A 169 1.60 -22.74 11.38
C LEU A 169 2.81 -22.51 12.31
N PRO A 170 2.67 -22.75 13.63
CA PRO A 170 3.68 -22.34 14.63
C PRO A 170 5.05 -23.01 14.44
N SER A 171 5.08 -24.21 13.86
CA SER A 171 6.30 -25.00 13.65
C SER A 171 6.83 -24.94 12.21
N THR A 172 6.20 -24.17 11.32
CA THR A 172 6.63 -24.12 9.93
C THR A 172 7.86 -23.24 9.79
N ARG A 173 8.85 -23.74 9.04
CA ARG A 173 10.08 -22.99 8.74
C ARG A 173 9.75 -21.79 7.86
N VAL A 174 10.22 -20.62 8.26
CA VAL A 174 10.17 -19.38 7.47
C VAL A 174 11.56 -19.07 6.96
N VAL A 175 11.68 -18.81 5.66
CA VAL A 175 12.93 -18.47 4.97
C VAL A 175 12.78 -17.05 4.43
N MET A 176 13.75 -16.20 4.73
CA MET A 176 13.82 -14.83 4.22
C MET A 176 14.64 -14.82 2.93
N LEU A 177 14.02 -14.36 1.84
CA LEU A 177 14.63 -14.27 0.51
C LEU A 177 14.74 -12.79 0.11
N ASP A 178 15.87 -12.18 0.45
CA ASP A 178 16.11 -10.78 0.17
C ASP A 178 16.54 -10.57 -1.29
N THR A 179 15.71 -9.86 -2.05
CA THR A 179 15.99 -9.48 -3.44
C THR A 179 16.93 -8.28 -3.56
N GLN A 180 17.21 -7.59 -2.47
CA GLN A 180 18.00 -6.35 -2.45
C GLN A 180 17.46 -5.30 -3.46
N GLY A 181 16.15 -5.31 -3.70
CA GLY A 181 15.50 -4.42 -4.67
C GLY A 181 15.69 -4.84 -6.13
N ASN A 182 16.29 -6.01 -6.40
CA ASN A 182 16.46 -6.52 -7.76
C ASN A 182 15.54 -7.72 -8.02
N PRO A 183 14.41 -7.54 -8.71
CA PRO A 183 13.47 -8.62 -9.01
C PRO A 183 14.08 -9.78 -9.82
N ALA A 184 15.16 -9.55 -10.57
CA ALA A 184 15.84 -10.61 -11.32
C ALA A 184 16.48 -11.68 -10.42
N GLN A 185 16.71 -11.38 -9.13
CA GLN A 185 17.24 -12.34 -8.17
C GLN A 185 16.21 -13.38 -7.72
N VAL A 186 14.91 -13.14 -7.90
CA VAL A 186 13.83 -14.02 -7.41
C VAL A 186 13.98 -15.44 -7.94
N ALA A 187 14.21 -15.61 -9.25
CA ALA A 187 14.35 -16.92 -9.88
C ALA A 187 15.50 -17.73 -9.26
N ALA A 188 16.65 -17.09 -9.01
CA ALA A 188 17.81 -17.76 -8.41
C ALA A 188 17.58 -18.11 -6.93
N LEU A 189 17.00 -17.20 -6.16
CA LEU A 189 16.72 -17.38 -4.73
C LEU A 189 15.68 -18.50 -4.53
N LEU A 190 14.58 -18.43 -5.24
CA LEU A 190 13.52 -19.42 -5.15
C LEU A 190 13.95 -20.75 -5.74
N GLY A 191 14.70 -20.75 -6.84
CA GLY A 191 15.25 -21.98 -7.45
C GLY A 191 16.14 -22.77 -6.48
N LYS A 192 16.99 -22.09 -5.70
CA LYS A 192 17.77 -22.75 -4.64
C LYS A 192 16.88 -23.39 -3.57
N LEU A 193 15.81 -22.68 -3.15
CA LEU A 193 14.86 -23.23 -2.18
C LEU A 193 14.12 -24.45 -2.73
N LEU A 194 13.63 -24.37 -3.97
CA LEU A 194 12.92 -25.47 -4.63
C LEU A 194 13.80 -26.72 -4.80
N SER A 195 15.07 -26.53 -5.17
CA SER A 195 16.04 -27.64 -5.31
C SER A 195 16.35 -28.28 -3.96
N ALA A 196 16.47 -27.48 -2.90
CA ALA A 196 16.72 -27.98 -1.54
C ALA A 196 15.47 -28.66 -0.93
N GLN A 197 14.30 -28.42 -1.46
CA GLN A 197 13.01 -28.87 -0.93
C GLN A 197 12.12 -29.43 -2.05
N PRO A 198 12.49 -30.55 -2.66
CA PRO A 198 11.86 -31.04 -3.89
C PRO A 198 10.40 -31.47 -3.70
N THR A 199 9.98 -31.78 -2.48
CA THR A 199 8.63 -32.32 -2.19
C THR A 199 7.78 -31.35 -1.32
N ALA A 200 8.37 -30.27 -0.82
CA ALA A 200 7.64 -29.35 0.05
C ALA A 200 6.66 -28.48 -0.73
N LYS A 201 5.52 -28.19 -0.13
CA LYS A 201 4.63 -27.09 -0.56
C LYS A 201 5.25 -25.76 -0.15
N ILE A 202 5.15 -24.76 -1.00
CA ILE A 202 5.80 -23.46 -0.84
C ILE A 202 4.74 -22.37 -0.67
N LEU A 203 4.66 -21.82 0.52
CA LEU A 203 3.87 -20.61 0.80
C LEU A 203 4.77 -19.39 0.61
N VAL A 204 4.35 -18.43 -0.17
CA VAL A 204 5.15 -17.24 -0.46
C VAL A 204 4.38 -16.00 -0.02
N ALA A 205 4.98 -15.22 0.88
CA ALA A 205 4.55 -13.85 1.15
C ALA A 205 5.49 -12.89 0.43
N THR A 206 4.98 -12.07 -0.47
CA THR A 206 5.77 -11.04 -1.14
C THR A 206 5.48 -9.67 -0.56
N THR A 207 6.49 -8.82 -0.49
CA THR A 207 6.36 -7.49 0.10
C THR A 207 5.49 -6.54 -0.73
N ASP A 208 5.37 -6.81 -2.03
CA ASP A 208 4.58 -6.04 -2.99
C ASP A 208 4.04 -6.95 -4.12
N ASP A 209 3.14 -6.41 -4.92
CA ASP A 209 2.46 -7.16 -5.98
C ASP A 209 3.37 -7.46 -7.18
N GLN A 210 4.25 -6.56 -7.55
CA GLN A 210 5.17 -6.78 -8.67
C GLN A 210 6.13 -7.94 -8.36
N THR A 211 6.57 -8.02 -7.10
CA THR A 211 7.39 -9.14 -6.63
C THR A 211 6.63 -10.48 -6.68
N ALA A 212 5.29 -10.48 -6.57
CA ALA A 212 4.49 -11.71 -6.58
C ALA A 212 4.49 -12.46 -7.92
N LEU A 213 4.66 -11.77 -9.02
CA LEU A 213 4.64 -12.39 -10.36
C LEU A 213 5.91 -13.20 -10.65
N ALA A 214 7.04 -12.79 -10.10
CA ALA A 214 8.31 -13.47 -10.31
C ALA A 214 8.37 -14.89 -9.67
N PRO A 215 7.96 -15.10 -8.39
CA PRO A 215 7.88 -16.45 -7.81
C PRO A 215 6.86 -17.34 -8.53
N LYS A 216 5.75 -16.81 -9.04
CA LYS A 216 4.82 -17.56 -9.88
C LYS A 216 5.53 -18.10 -11.13
N ALA A 217 6.23 -17.24 -11.86
CA ALA A 217 6.99 -17.64 -13.04
C ALA A 217 8.10 -18.66 -12.71
N ALA A 218 8.78 -18.51 -11.57
CA ALA A 218 9.82 -19.44 -11.13
C ALA A 218 9.26 -20.85 -10.80
N LEU A 219 8.10 -20.90 -10.12
CA LEU A 219 7.40 -22.17 -9.82
C LEU A 219 6.88 -22.82 -11.10
N GLU A 220 6.37 -22.05 -12.05
CA GLU A 220 5.93 -22.55 -13.36
C GLU A 220 7.10 -23.16 -14.14
N SER A 221 8.22 -22.44 -14.23
CA SER A 221 9.42 -22.92 -14.92
C SER A 221 10.01 -24.19 -14.28
N ALA A 222 9.83 -24.37 -12.97
CA ALA A 222 10.24 -25.57 -12.24
C ALA A 222 9.22 -26.73 -12.35
N GLY A 223 8.09 -26.53 -13.05
CA GLY A 223 7.01 -27.52 -13.12
C GLY A 223 6.29 -27.74 -11.80
N ARG A 224 6.37 -26.78 -10.86
CA ARG A 224 5.89 -26.88 -9.48
C ARG A 224 4.79 -25.87 -9.14
N LEU A 225 4.05 -25.43 -10.16
CA LEU A 225 3.01 -24.42 -9.97
C LEU A 225 1.96 -24.87 -8.94
N GLN A 226 1.61 -26.16 -8.90
CA GLN A 226 0.65 -26.72 -7.95
C GLN A 226 1.20 -26.87 -6.51
N ASP A 227 2.47 -26.62 -6.34
CA ASP A 227 3.11 -26.63 -5.02
C ASP A 227 3.18 -25.25 -4.37
N GLY A 228 2.76 -24.20 -5.07
CA GLY A 228 2.85 -22.82 -4.64
C GLY A 228 1.52 -22.19 -4.23
N ALA A 229 1.57 -21.30 -3.24
CA ALA A 229 0.52 -20.32 -2.97
C ALA A 229 1.17 -19.00 -2.55
N ILE A 230 0.72 -17.89 -3.12
CA ILE A 230 1.32 -16.56 -2.96
C ILE A 230 0.29 -15.59 -2.42
N VAL A 231 0.66 -14.81 -1.42
CA VAL A 231 -0.07 -13.61 -0.99
C VAL A 231 0.86 -12.42 -1.07
N SER A 232 0.40 -11.34 -1.66
CA SER A 232 1.15 -10.10 -1.85
C SER A 232 0.53 -8.92 -1.10
N HIS A 233 1.08 -7.73 -1.32
CA HIS A 233 0.64 -6.49 -0.69
C HIS A 233 0.55 -5.36 -1.72
N GLY A 234 -0.50 -4.55 -1.60
CA GLY A 234 -0.75 -3.36 -2.39
C GLY A 234 -2.11 -3.37 -3.06
N VAL A 235 -2.41 -4.40 -3.84
CA VAL A 235 -3.51 -4.49 -4.81
C VAL A 235 -3.37 -3.38 -5.84
N ASP A 236 -2.18 -3.29 -6.42
CA ASP A 236 -1.90 -2.38 -7.52
C ASP A 236 -2.36 -2.95 -8.88
N ARG A 237 -2.09 -2.21 -9.96
CA ARG A 237 -2.53 -2.60 -11.31
C ARG A 237 -1.97 -3.94 -11.78
N SER A 238 -0.84 -4.41 -11.28
CA SER A 238 -0.29 -5.72 -11.62
C SER A 238 -1.17 -6.88 -11.16
N ILE A 239 -1.96 -6.66 -10.11
CA ILE A 239 -2.87 -7.63 -9.51
C ILE A 239 -4.31 -7.44 -9.98
N HIS A 240 -4.88 -6.23 -9.84
CA HIS A 240 -6.28 -6.00 -10.18
C HIS A 240 -6.51 -5.69 -11.68
N GLY A 241 -5.43 -5.49 -12.44
CA GLY A 241 -5.49 -5.05 -13.83
C GLY A 241 -6.10 -3.65 -13.99
N GLY A 242 -6.08 -3.12 -15.14
CA GLY A 242 -6.86 -1.95 -15.50
C GLY A 242 -8.21 -2.37 -16.11
N ILE A 243 -8.88 -1.43 -16.75
CA ILE A 243 -10.18 -1.65 -17.40
C ILE A 243 -10.09 -2.74 -18.48
N ASN A 244 -8.98 -2.82 -19.20
CA ASN A 244 -8.78 -3.72 -20.35
C ASN A 244 -7.60 -4.68 -20.18
N GLU A 245 -7.02 -4.79 -18.99
CA GLU A 245 -5.85 -5.61 -18.73
C GLU A 245 -6.23 -6.94 -18.06
N LYS A 246 -5.41 -7.96 -18.31
CA LYS A 246 -5.55 -9.24 -17.63
C LYS A 246 -5.30 -9.06 -16.13
N LYS A 247 -6.24 -9.52 -15.32
CA LYS A 247 -6.14 -9.48 -13.87
C LYS A 247 -5.48 -10.75 -13.35
N GLU A 248 -4.56 -10.61 -12.43
CA GLU A 248 -3.99 -11.78 -11.74
C GLU A 248 -5.02 -12.40 -10.78
N LEU A 249 -5.77 -11.57 -10.06
CA LEU A 249 -6.92 -11.98 -9.26
C LEU A 249 -8.20 -11.84 -10.09
N ASP A 250 -8.53 -12.87 -10.85
CA ASP A 250 -9.75 -12.91 -11.66
C ASP A 250 -10.56 -14.17 -11.33
N PRO A 251 -11.82 -14.06 -10.93
CA PRO A 251 -12.68 -15.22 -10.64
C PRO A 251 -12.90 -16.13 -11.85
N ASN A 252 -12.70 -15.63 -13.06
CA ASN A 252 -12.80 -16.41 -14.30
C ASN A 252 -11.49 -17.14 -14.64
N THR A 253 -10.37 -16.78 -14.02
CA THR A 253 -9.08 -17.42 -14.22
C THR A 253 -8.87 -18.52 -13.18
N ARG A 254 -9.13 -19.75 -13.56
CA ARG A 254 -8.86 -20.90 -12.70
C ARG A 254 -7.36 -21.16 -12.63
N GLY A 255 -6.85 -21.39 -11.41
CA GLY A 255 -5.51 -21.90 -11.18
C GLY A 255 -4.41 -20.86 -11.00
N SER A 256 -4.73 -19.59 -10.75
CA SER A 256 -3.69 -18.70 -10.23
C SER A 256 -3.28 -19.13 -8.84
N ILE A 257 -1.96 -19.19 -8.63
CA ILE A 257 -1.37 -19.49 -7.31
C ILE A 257 -1.21 -18.21 -6.46
N VAL A 258 -1.46 -17.04 -7.03
CA VAL A 258 -1.66 -15.80 -6.26
C VAL A 258 -3.07 -15.86 -5.69
N ILE A 259 -3.16 -16.22 -4.42
CA ILE A 259 -4.45 -16.45 -3.74
C ILE A 259 -5.06 -15.18 -3.16
N GLY A 260 -4.28 -14.13 -3.06
CA GLY A 260 -4.72 -12.82 -2.61
C GLY A 260 -3.62 -11.79 -2.54
N SER A 261 -4.02 -10.54 -2.38
CA SER A 261 -3.17 -9.41 -2.07
C SER A 261 -3.84 -8.54 -1.01
N VAL A 262 -3.07 -8.02 -0.06
CA VAL A 262 -3.58 -7.14 0.98
C VAL A 262 -3.64 -5.72 0.46
N ALA A 263 -4.84 -5.14 0.41
CA ALA A 263 -5.06 -3.82 -0.16
C ALA A 263 -4.49 -2.69 0.72
N PHE A 264 -3.81 -1.74 0.09
CA PHE A 264 -3.27 -0.53 0.73
C PHE A 264 -4.08 0.72 0.40
N TYR A 265 -4.88 0.67 -0.65
CA TYR A 265 -5.77 1.75 -1.06
C TYR A 265 -5.09 3.12 -1.19
N LEU A 266 -3.81 3.15 -1.61
CA LEU A 266 -3.09 4.42 -1.80
C LEU A 266 -3.76 5.29 -2.87
N ASP A 267 -4.24 4.68 -3.93
CA ASP A 267 -5.04 5.32 -4.99
C ASP A 267 -6.41 5.83 -4.50
N ARG A 268 -6.85 5.39 -3.32
CA ARG A 268 -8.13 5.76 -2.70
C ARG A 268 -7.98 6.57 -1.41
N ALA A 269 -6.77 6.96 -1.04
CA ALA A 269 -6.52 7.74 0.17
C ALA A 269 -7.38 9.02 0.24
N GLY A 270 -7.64 9.66 -0.89
CA GLY A 270 -8.48 10.84 -0.98
C GLY A 270 -9.91 10.62 -0.45
N TYR A 271 -10.48 9.44 -0.65
CA TYR A 271 -11.84 9.10 -0.18
C TYR A 271 -11.94 9.02 1.35
N SER A 272 -10.83 8.81 2.04
CA SER A 272 -10.77 8.84 3.51
C SER A 272 -10.32 10.20 4.03
N VAL A 273 -9.30 10.79 3.40
CA VAL A 273 -8.67 12.03 3.88
C VAL A 273 -9.53 13.27 3.66
N LEU A 274 -10.24 13.37 2.52
CA LEU A 274 -11.07 14.55 2.26
C LEU A 274 -12.28 14.69 3.20
N PRO A 275 -13.01 13.61 3.57
CA PRO A 275 -13.99 13.68 4.66
C PRO A 275 -13.39 14.10 6.00
N MET A 276 -12.19 13.61 6.34
CA MET A 276 -11.46 14.06 7.54
C MET A 276 -11.16 15.57 7.47
N ALA A 277 -10.69 16.04 6.31
CA ALA A 277 -10.43 17.47 6.09
C ALA A 277 -11.69 18.32 6.28
N LEU A 278 -12.82 17.91 5.71
CA LEU A 278 -14.10 18.61 5.91
C LEU A 278 -14.53 18.61 7.37
N GLY A 279 -14.44 17.48 8.06
CA GLY A 279 -14.75 17.38 9.49
C GLY A 279 -13.92 18.39 10.30
N MET A 280 -12.61 18.44 10.02
CA MET A 280 -11.69 19.38 10.70
C MET A 280 -12.05 20.85 10.43
N LEU A 281 -12.37 21.19 9.17
CA LEU A 281 -12.79 22.53 8.77
C LEU A 281 -14.16 22.94 9.37
N GLN A 282 -14.97 21.95 9.72
CA GLN A 282 -16.26 22.14 10.40
C GLN A 282 -16.15 22.08 11.94
N GLY A 283 -14.92 22.04 12.48
CA GLY A 283 -14.65 22.09 13.92
C GLY A 283 -14.66 20.72 14.61
N GLN A 284 -14.65 19.62 13.87
CA GLN A 284 -14.51 18.29 14.45
C GLN A 284 -13.06 18.03 14.89
N THR A 285 -12.90 17.41 16.04
CA THR A 285 -11.60 16.91 16.49
C THR A 285 -11.33 15.54 15.88
N LEU A 286 -10.23 15.42 15.15
CA LEU A 286 -9.81 14.14 14.59
C LEU A 286 -8.97 13.34 15.58
N PRO A 287 -9.01 11.99 15.52
CA PRO A 287 -8.07 11.18 16.26
C PRO A 287 -6.63 11.47 15.82
N PRO A 288 -5.65 11.33 16.71
CA PRO A 288 -4.24 11.57 16.38
C PRO A 288 -3.73 10.69 15.23
N ARG A 289 -4.28 9.50 15.10
CA ARG A 289 -3.93 8.52 14.07
C ARG A 289 -5.18 7.80 13.56
N THR A 290 -5.31 7.72 12.27
CA THR A 290 -6.30 6.88 11.56
C THR A 290 -5.54 5.96 10.61
N THR A 291 -5.80 4.67 10.67
CA THR A 291 -5.16 3.69 9.80
C THR A 291 -6.08 3.28 8.66
N VAL A 292 -5.47 2.88 7.55
CA VAL A 292 -6.17 2.25 6.43
C VAL A 292 -6.88 0.99 6.93
N ASP A 293 -8.13 0.80 6.54
CA ASP A 293 -8.87 -0.45 6.74
C ASP A 293 -8.41 -1.47 5.69
N HIS A 294 -7.28 -2.14 5.97
CA HIS A 294 -6.71 -3.14 5.08
C HIS A 294 -7.66 -4.30 4.87
N ARG A 295 -7.73 -4.80 3.63
CA ARG A 295 -8.53 -5.97 3.27
C ARG A 295 -7.73 -6.93 2.42
N LEU A 296 -7.94 -8.21 2.64
CA LEU A 296 -7.45 -9.23 1.73
C LEU A 296 -8.34 -9.25 0.48
N VAL A 297 -7.76 -8.87 -0.65
CA VAL A 297 -8.41 -8.96 -1.95
C VAL A 297 -8.05 -10.30 -2.58
N THR A 298 -9.06 -11.02 -3.00
CA THR A 298 -8.96 -12.33 -3.65
C THR A 298 -9.77 -12.34 -4.94
N ALA A 299 -9.69 -13.41 -5.70
CA ALA A 299 -10.54 -13.59 -6.88
C ALA A 299 -12.05 -13.46 -6.57
N ALA A 300 -12.47 -13.77 -5.33
CA ALA A 300 -13.87 -13.72 -4.94
C ALA A 300 -14.42 -12.29 -4.75
N ASN A 301 -13.56 -11.33 -4.33
CA ASN A 301 -14.01 -9.98 -3.99
C ASN A 301 -13.33 -8.87 -4.82
N VAL A 302 -12.43 -9.21 -5.74
CA VAL A 302 -11.69 -8.20 -6.52
C VAL A 302 -12.60 -7.24 -7.29
N PHE A 303 -13.73 -7.71 -7.81
CA PHE A 303 -14.66 -6.84 -8.53
C PHE A 303 -15.48 -5.92 -7.63
N THR A 304 -15.62 -6.27 -6.37
CA THR A 304 -16.26 -5.40 -5.37
C THR A 304 -15.27 -4.35 -4.87
N GLU A 305 -14.04 -4.76 -4.60
CA GLU A 305 -12.99 -3.87 -4.08
C GLU A 305 -12.39 -2.97 -5.19
N TYR A 306 -12.21 -3.53 -6.38
CA TYR A 306 -11.70 -2.84 -7.58
C TYR A 306 -12.60 -3.15 -8.78
N PRO A 307 -13.75 -2.50 -8.89
CA PRO A 307 -14.65 -2.70 -10.02
C PRO A 307 -13.95 -2.33 -11.33
N PRO A 308 -14.27 -3.05 -12.45
CA PRO A 308 -13.61 -2.86 -13.75
C PRO A 308 -13.92 -1.50 -14.40
N TYR A 309 -14.91 -0.81 -13.88
CA TYR A 309 -15.29 0.54 -14.30
C TYR A 309 -15.27 1.46 -13.09
N ASP A 310 -14.88 2.69 -13.30
CA ASP A 310 -15.10 3.75 -12.32
C ASP A 310 -16.63 4.03 -12.29
N MET A 311 -17.32 3.25 -11.48
CA MET A 311 -18.79 3.34 -11.31
C MET A 311 -19.13 4.47 -10.31
N ASN A 312 -18.36 5.54 -10.29
CA ASN A 312 -18.52 6.66 -9.38
C ASN A 312 -19.19 7.88 -10.01
#